data_ba0f6f94bc7c35378777be103d75dbc2
#
_entry.id   ba0f6f94bc7c35378777be103d75dbc2
#
_cell.length_a   1.000
_cell.length_b   1.000
_cell.length_c   1.000
_cell.angle_alpha   90.00
_cell.angle_beta   90.00
_cell.angle_gamma   90.00
#
_symmetry.space_group_name_H-M   'P 1'
#
loop_
_entity.id
_entity.type
_entity.pdbx_description
1 polymer ?
#
loop_
_entity_poly.entity_id
_entity_poly.type
_entity_poly.pdbx_seq_one_letter_code
_entity_poly.pdbx_strand_id
1 'polypeptide(L)'
;MFKALLPIDINQLDAKLTCLDRAIAYIKALDGQLVIMTVMADYGSYFVSPLLPEDFVEKAKAKAMDALETFTSRQIPLELVAGLSVRYGSTHTEIVKVAKEENVDLILLYAERPEPVDYLLGTMEGRVIRHAPCDVLFFHNS
;
A
#
# COMPACT_ATOMS: atom_id res chain seq x y z
N MET A 1 -13.69 4.63 15.37
CA MET A 1 -14.00 3.82 14.19
C MET A 1 -12.78 2.99 13.80
N PHE A 2 -12.96 1.74 13.49
CA PHE A 2 -11.88 0.87 13.05
C PHE A 2 -11.36 1.31 11.70
N LYS A 3 -10.05 1.46 11.58
CA LYS A 3 -9.40 1.93 10.36
C LYS A 3 -8.25 1.00 9.99
N ALA A 4 -8.19 0.59 8.74
CA ALA A 4 -7.12 -0.25 8.22
C ALA A 4 -6.39 0.45 7.09
N LEU A 5 -5.12 0.12 6.92
CA LEU A 5 -4.27 0.62 5.84
C LEU A 5 -4.05 -0.49 4.83
N LEU A 6 -4.31 -0.20 3.57
CA LEU A 6 -4.11 -1.14 2.46
C LEU A 6 -3.09 -0.56 1.48
N PRO A 7 -1.83 -0.97 1.55
CA PRO A 7 -0.85 -0.62 0.53
C PRO A 7 -1.09 -1.41 -0.75
N ILE A 8 -1.01 -0.72 -1.87
CA ILE A 8 -1.23 -1.29 -3.22
C ILE A 8 -0.01 -0.94 -4.07
N ASP A 9 0.46 -1.91 -4.86
CA ASP A 9 1.47 -1.65 -5.87
C ASP A 9 0.80 -1.28 -7.18
N ILE A 10 0.82 0.00 -7.53
CA ILE A 10 0.16 0.50 -8.74
C ILE A 10 0.82 -0.02 -10.02
N ASN A 11 2.05 -0.51 -9.95
CA ASN A 11 2.74 -1.07 -11.12
C ASN A 11 2.25 -2.48 -11.45
N GLN A 12 1.48 -3.10 -10.57
CA GLN A 12 0.96 -4.45 -10.74
C GLN A 12 -0.57 -4.51 -10.68
N LEU A 13 -1.24 -3.42 -11.04
CA LEU A 13 -2.70 -3.35 -11.02
C LEU A 13 -3.36 -4.28 -12.05
N ASP A 14 -2.60 -4.72 -13.06
CA ASP A 14 -3.08 -5.69 -14.02
C ASP A 14 -3.10 -7.11 -13.45
N ALA A 15 -2.35 -7.36 -12.38
CA ALA A 15 -2.38 -8.62 -11.67
C ALA A 15 -3.69 -8.69 -10.88
N LYS A 16 -4.39 -9.82 -11.02
CA LYS A 16 -5.64 -10.01 -10.31
C LYS A 16 -5.36 -10.08 -8.80
N LEU A 17 -5.92 -9.14 -8.06
CA LEU A 17 -5.78 -9.08 -6.61
C LEU A 17 -6.87 -9.95 -5.98
N THR A 18 -6.63 -11.27 -5.95
CA THR A 18 -7.62 -12.26 -5.51
C THR A 18 -7.98 -12.11 -4.03
N CYS A 19 -7.07 -11.57 -3.21
CA CYS A 19 -7.34 -11.39 -1.79
C CYS A 19 -8.19 -10.14 -1.49
N LEU A 20 -8.43 -9.28 -2.48
CA LEU A 20 -9.13 -8.01 -2.23
C LEU A 20 -10.54 -8.22 -1.71
N ASP A 21 -11.26 -9.20 -2.25
CA ASP A 21 -12.62 -9.50 -1.79
C ASP A 21 -12.63 -9.92 -0.32
N ARG A 22 -11.63 -10.71 0.08
CA ARG A 22 -11.50 -11.13 1.48
C ARG A 22 -11.15 -9.93 2.37
N ALA A 23 -10.25 -9.08 1.92
CA ALA A 23 -9.87 -7.87 2.66
C ALA A 23 -11.11 -6.99 2.89
N ILE A 24 -11.89 -6.76 1.85
CA ILE A 24 -13.13 -5.98 1.94
C ILE A 24 -14.11 -6.63 2.92
N ALA A 25 -14.25 -7.95 2.86
CA ALA A 25 -15.14 -8.68 3.77
C ALA A 25 -14.72 -8.51 5.22
N TYR A 26 -13.41 -8.58 5.50
CA TYR A 26 -12.89 -8.34 6.86
C TYR A 26 -13.22 -6.93 7.36
N ILE A 27 -13.02 -5.94 6.51
CA ILE A 27 -13.25 -4.55 6.91
C ILE A 27 -14.74 -4.30 7.14
N LYS A 28 -15.62 -4.85 6.31
CA LYS A 28 -17.07 -4.77 6.51
C LYS A 28 -17.48 -5.44 7.84
N ALA A 29 -16.92 -6.61 8.12
CA ALA A 29 -17.23 -7.33 9.36
C ALA A 29 -16.81 -6.57 10.61
N LEU A 30 -15.75 -5.77 10.52
CA LEU A 30 -15.24 -4.96 11.62
C LEU A 30 -15.88 -3.57 11.66
N ASP A 31 -16.82 -3.30 10.77
CA ASP A 31 -17.46 -1.99 10.64
C ASP A 31 -16.40 -0.88 10.48
N GLY A 32 -15.40 -1.16 9.66
CA GLY A 32 -14.24 -0.31 9.50
C GLY A 32 -14.18 0.43 8.17
N GLN A 33 -13.12 1.20 8.03
CA GLN A 33 -12.81 1.90 6.79
C GLN A 33 -11.36 1.66 6.40
N LEU A 34 -11.05 1.96 5.13
CA LEU A 34 -9.74 1.75 4.55
C LEU A 34 -9.08 3.07 4.15
N VAL A 35 -7.81 3.20 4.51
CA VAL A 35 -6.90 4.14 3.84
C VAL A 35 -6.14 3.31 2.81
N ILE A 36 -6.23 3.68 1.55
CA ILE A 36 -5.54 2.99 0.46
C ILE A 36 -4.33 3.82 0.08
N MET A 37 -3.16 3.21 0.01
CA MET A 37 -1.94 3.93 -0.30
C MET A 37 -1.09 3.20 -1.31
N THR A 38 -0.22 3.95 -1.96
CA THR A 38 0.85 3.39 -2.77
C THR A 38 2.14 4.13 -2.47
N VAL A 39 3.26 3.43 -2.63
CA VAL A 39 4.59 4.02 -2.44
C VAL A 39 5.32 3.96 -3.77
N MET A 40 5.77 5.12 -4.23
CA MET A 40 6.69 5.23 -5.34
C MET A 40 8.08 4.96 -4.79
N ALA A 41 8.68 3.85 -5.20
CA ALA A 41 9.99 3.47 -4.70
C ALA A 41 11.03 4.54 -5.04
N ASP A 42 11.87 4.83 -4.05
CA ASP A 42 12.95 5.78 -4.24
C ASP A 42 14.13 5.10 -4.93
N TYR A 43 14.10 5.10 -6.25
CA TYR A 43 15.25 4.71 -7.05
C TYR A 43 16.22 5.89 -7.23
N GLY A 44 15.85 7.05 -6.69
CA GLY A 44 16.42 8.33 -7.05
C GLY A 44 17.83 8.58 -6.58
N SER A 45 18.24 7.99 -5.46
CA SER A 45 19.60 8.20 -4.95
C SER A 45 20.69 7.72 -5.92
N TYR A 46 20.32 6.74 -6.78
CA TYR A 46 21.23 6.21 -7.80
C TYR A 46 20.96 6.74 -9.20
N PHE A 47 19.76 7.21 -9.44
CA PHE A 47 19.30 7.59 -10.76
C PHE A 47 18.84 9.04 -10.86
N VAL A 48 19.10 9.85 -9.84
CA VAL A 48 18.84 11.28 -9.96
C VAL A 48 19.78 11.81 -11.03
N SER A 49 19.30 11.75 -12.26
CA SER A 49 19.97 12.38 -13.36
C SER A 49 19.77 13.88 -13.23
N PRO A 50 20.84 14.68 -13.37
CA PRO A 50 20.68 16.13 -13.44
C PRO A 50 19.85 16.57 -14.64
N LEU A 51 19.51 15.61 -15.53
CA LEU A 51 18.67 15.85 -16.70
C LEU A 51 17.18 15.71 -16.39
N LEU A 52 16.79 15.21 -15.19
CA LEU A 52 15.39 15.09 -14.83
C LEU A 52 14.85 16.48 -14.47
N PRO A 53 13.61 16.81 -14.91
CA PRO A 53 12.96 18.05 -14.50
C PRO A 53 12.81 18.13 -12.99
N GLU A 54 12.87 19.34 -12.43
CA GLU A 54 12.69 19.57 -11.00
C GLU A 54 11.34 19.05 -10.49
N ASP A 55 10.33 19.10 -11.34
CA ASP A 55 8.97 18.69 -11.01
C ASP A 55 8.69 17.21 -11.33
N PHE A 56 9.72 16.43 -11.64
CA PHE A 56 9.57 15.02 -12.01
C PHE A 56 8.81 14.21 -10.96
N VAL A 57 9.22 14.35 -9.69
CA VAL A 57 8.58 13.62 -8.58
C VAL A 57 7.12 14.05 -8.42
N GLU A 58 6.84 15.34 -8.51
CA GLU A 58 5.48 15.86 -8.37
C GLU A 58 4.55 15.34 -9.48
N LYS A 59 5.02 15.32 -10.72
CA LYS A 59 4.26 14.77 -11.84
C LYS A 59 4.04 13.29 -11.70
N ALA A 60 5.06 12.55 -11.25
CA ALA A 60 4.95 11.12 -11.03
C ALA A 60 3.96 10.81 -9.92
N LYS A 61 3.96 11.60 -8.84
CA LYS A 61 2.97 11.47 -7.76
C LYS A 61 1.55 11.71 -8.27
N ALA A 62 1.36 12.72 -9.11
CA ALA A 62 0.04 13.00 -9.69
C ALA A 62 -0.47 11.83 -10.51
N LYS A 63 0.38 11.22 -11.34
CA LYS A 63 0.02 10.02 -12.09
C LYS A 63 -0.30 8.84 -11.18
N ALA A 64 0.48 8.66 -10.14
CA ALA A 64 0.25 7.60 -9.17
C ALA A 64 -1.10 7.79 -8.45
N MET A 65 -1.41 9.04 -8.08
CA MET A 65 -2.70 9.34 -7.45
C MET A 65 -3.87 9.05 -8.40
N ASP A 66 -3.75 9.42 -9.68
CA ASP A 66 -4.79 9.13 -10.67
C ASP A 66 -5.00 7.62 -10.80
N ALA A 67 -3.92 6.84 -10.86
CA ALA A 67 -4.00 5.39 -10.94
C ALA A 67 -4.64 4.80 -9.69
N LEU A 68 -4.30 5.33 -8.52
CA LEU A 68 -4.85 4.87 -7.24
C LEU A 68 -6.34 5.19 -7.14
N GLU A 69 -6.74 6.39 -7.55
CA GLU A 69 -8.15 6.79 -7.57
C GLU A 69 -8.96 5.90 -8.52
N THR A 70 -8.43 5.61 -9.70
CA THR A 70 -9.08 4.75 -10.67
C THR A 70 -9.25 3.34 -10.12
N PHE A 71 -8.20 2.77 -9.54
CA PHE A 71 -8.26 1.46 -8.93
C PHE A 71 -9.31 1.43 -7.81
N THR A 72 -9.24 2.39 -6.92
CA THR A 72 -10.12 2.46 -5.74
C THR A 72 -11.58 2.58 -6.16
N SER A 73 -11.89 3.45 -7.12
CA SER A 73 -13.26 3.66 -7.57
C SER A 73 -13.85 2.42 -8.23
N ARG A 74 -13.02 1.59 -8.86
CA ARG A 74 -13.49 0.38 -9.55
C ARG A 74 -13.58 -0.83 -8.63
N GLN A 75 -12.73 -0.91 -7.62
CA GLN A 75 -12.55 -2.15 -6.86
C GLN A 75 -13.05 -2.10 -5.42
N ILE A 76 -13.22 -0.91 -4.86
CA ILE A 76 -13.53 -0.77 -3.44
C ILE A 76 -14.79 0.07 -3.27
N PRO A 77 -15.78 -0.44 -2.48
CA PRO A 77 -16.97 0.35 -2.20
C PRO A 77 -16.63 1.70 -1.58
N LEU A 78 -17.25 2.76 -2.08
CA LEU A 78 -16.95 4.13 -1.65
C LEU A 78 -17.13 4.33 -0.15
N GLU A 79 -18.13 3.69 0.44
CA GLU A 79 -18.42 3.81 1.88
C GLU A 79 -17.31 3.25 2.76
N LEU A 80 -16.42 2.42 2.20
CA LEU A 80 -15.30 1.86 2.94
C LEU A 80 -14.03 2.71 2.82
N VAL A 81 -14.02 3.74 1.98
CA VAL A 81 -12.82 4.53 1.71
C VAL A 81 -12.73 5.70 2.69
N ALA A 82 -11.72 5.68 3.56
CA ALA A 82 -11.42 6.79 4.46
C ALA A 82 -10.49 7.81 3.82
N GLY A 83 -9.61 7.37 2.93
CA GLY A 83 -8.69 8.26 2.26
C GLY A 83 -7.72 7.53 1.34
N LEU A 84 -7.00 8.32 0.56
CA LEU A 84 -5.96 7.84 -0.35
C LEU A 84 -4.65 8.55 -0.04
N SER A 85 -3.53 7.85 -0.22
CA SER A 85 -2.22 8.43 0.02
C SER A 85 -1.20 7.93 -0.99
N VAL A 86 -0.43 8.83 -1.54
CA VAL A 86 0.72 8.49 -2.39
C VAL A 86 1.97 8.99 -1.70
N ARG A 87 2.94 8.11 -1.52
CA ARG A 87 4.21 8.41 -0.87
C ARG A 87 5.36 8.10 -1.82
N TYR A 88 6.49 8.73 -1.53
CA TYR A 88 7.73 8.52 -2.27
C TYR A 88 8.82 8.16 -1.27
N GLY A 89 9.52 7.05 -1.51
CA GLY A 89 10.61 6.63 -0.64
C GLY A 89 10.73 5.12 -0.52
N SER A 90 11.24 4.68 0.60
CA SER A 90 11.35 3.25 0.93
C SER A 90 9.96 2.71 1.28
N THR A 91 9.56 1.64 0.59
CA THR A 91 8.20 1.11 0.71
C THR A 91 7.81 0.80 2.15
N HIS A 92 8.60 -0.02 2.85
CA HIS A 92 8.24 -0.40 4.22
C HIS A 92 8.24 0.80 5.18
N THR A 93 9.18 1.71 5.00
CA THR A 93 9.29 2.90 5.85
C THR A 93 8.05 3.80 5.69
N GLU A 94 7.63 4.03 4.45
CA GLU A 94 6.49 4.89 4.17
C GLU A 94 5.18 4.25 4.64
N ILE A 95 5.05 2.92 4.52
CA ILE A 95 3.86 2.22 5.03
C ILE A 95 3.75 2.41 6.54
N VAL A 96 4.85 2.22 7.27
CA VAL A 96 4.86 2.37 8.72
C VAL A 96 4.57 3.82 9.11
N LYS A 97 5.13 4.79 8.39
CA LYS A 97 4.84 6.21 8.63
C LYS A 97 3.37 6.54 8.47
N VAL A 98 2.75 6.10 7.38
CA VAL A 98 1.33 6.36 7.14
C VAL A 98 0.47 5.68 8.19
N ALA A 99 0.82 4.45 8.58
CA ALA A 99 0.11 3.75 9.64
C ALA A 99 0.10 4.56 10.94
N LYS A 100 1.22 5.18 11.29
CA LYS A 100 1.32 6.03 12.48
C LYS A 100 0.55 7.33 12.32
N GLU A 101 0.73 8.02 11.19
CA GLU A 101 0.09 9.31 10.92
C GLU A 101 -1.44 9.19 10.90
N GLU A 102 -1.94 8.12 10.28
CA GLU A 102 -3.37 7.88 10.15
C GLU A 102 -3.96 7.15 11.36
N ASN A 103 -3.11 6.75 12.28
CA ASN A 103 -3.52 6.08 13.52
C ASN A 103 -4.38 4.85 13.24
N VAL A 104 -3.91 4.02 12.30
CA VAL A 104 -4.68 2.85 11.88
C VAL A 104 -4.60 1.72 12.91
N ASP A 105 -5.63 0.88 12.92
CA ASP A 105 -5.73 -0.26 13.81
C ASP A 105 -5.17 -1.54 13.20
N LEU A 106 -5.04 -1.58 11.88
CA LEU A 106 -4.65 -2.77 11.15
C LEU A 106 -3.96 -2.38 9.85
N ILE A 107 -2.89 -3.10 9.51
CA ILE A 107 -2.28 -3.02 8.17
C ILE A 107 -2.61 -4.31 7.44
N LEU A 108 -3.12 -4.19 6.20
CA LEU A 108 -3.42 -5.32 5.34
C LEU A 108 -2.29 -5.47 4.33
N LEU A 109 -1.62 -6.61 4.35
CA LEU A 109 -0.58 -6.93 3.39
C LEU A 109 -0.96 -8.15 2.57
N TYR A 110 -0.38 -8.30 1.41
CA TYR A 110 -0.59 -9.48 0.58
C TYR A 110 0.71 -9.87 -0.12
N ALA A 111 0.86 -11.17 -0.36
CA ALA A 111 1.98 -11.68 -1.13
C ALA A 111 1.54 -11.80 -2.60
N GLU A 112 2.27 -11.15 -3.49
CA GLU A 112 1.99 -11.20 -4.92
C GLU A 112 2.50 -12.49 -5.55
N ARG A 113 3.53 -13.09 -4.95
CA ARG A 113 4.15 -14.33 -5.43
C ARG A 113 4.40 -15.26 -4.26
N PRO A 114 4.31 -16.57 -4.48
CA PRO A 114 4.75 -17.50 -3.46
C PRO A 114 6.28 -17.39 -3.30
N GLU A 115 6.71 -16.71 -2.25
CA GLU A 115 8.12 -16.62 -1.91
C GLU A 115 8.47 -17.71 -0.92
N PRO A 116 9.68 -18.28 -0.99
CA PRO A 116 10.13 -19.19 0.04
C PRO A 116 10.11 -18.49 1.40
N VAL A 117 9.66 -19.22 2.42
CA VAL A 117 9.47 -18.68 3.78
C VAL A 117 10.74 -18.02 4.32
N ASP A 118 11.90 -18.52 3.91
CA ASP A 118 13.19 -18.03 4.40
C ASP A 118 13.46 -16.58 4.03
N TYR A 119 12.78 -16.04 3.04
CA TYR A 119 12.96 -14.67 2.59
C TYR A 119 12.04 -13.67 3.28
N LEU A 120 11.09 -14.13 4.07
CA LEU A 120 10.08 -13.25 4.67
C LEU A 120 10.71 -12.15 5.53
N LEU A 121 11.74 -12.49 6.31
CA LEU A 121 12.37 -11.53 7.23
C LEU A 121 13.11 -10.40 6.51
N GLY A 122 13.60 -10.65 5.30
CA GLY A 122 14.33 -9.64 4.52
C GLY A 122 13.45 -8.89 3.53
N THR A 123 12.18 -9.27 3.41
CA THR A 123 11.25 -8.67 2.45
C THR A 123 10.64 -7.39 2.99
N MET A 124 9.97 -6.65 2.10
CA MET A 124 9.20 -5.48 2.47
C MET A 124 8.13 -5.84 3.51
N GLU A 125 7.42 -6.95 3.29
CA GLU A 125 6.37 -7.42 4.18
C GLU A 125 6.91 -7.75 5.56
N GLY A 126 8.03 -8.46 5.61
CA GLY A 126 8.69 -8.81 6.89
C GLY A 126 9.11 -7.58 7.67
N ARG A 127 9.59 -6.56 6.99
CA ARG A 127 9.99 -5.30 7.63
C ARG A 127 8.80 -4.53 8.16
N VAL A 128 7.69 -4.51 7.42
CA VAL A 128 6.46 -3.88 7.90
C VAL A 128 5.96 -4.60 9.15
N ILE A 129 5.91 -5.92 9.13
CA ILE A 129 5.45 -6.72 10.27
C ILE A 129 6.30 -6.41 11.51
N ARG A 130 7.61 -6.31 11.35
CA ARG A 130 8.52 -6.05 12.45
C ARG A 130 8.34 -4.66 13.07
N HIS A 131 8.08 -3.66 12.24
CA HIS A 131 8.08 -2.25 12.68
C HIS A 131 6.69 -1.62 12.76
N ALA A 132 5.63 -2.37 12.44
CA ALA A 132 4.28 -1.84 12.45
C ALA A 132 3.86 -1.36 13.83
N PRO A 133 3.12 -0.23 13.92
CA PRO A 133 2.61 0.26 15.19
C PRO A 133 1.30 -0.42 15.61
N CYS A 134 0.83 -1.40 14.84
CA CYS A 134 -0.48 -2.03 15.00
C CYS A 134 -0.42 -3.46 14.48
N ASP A 135 -1.55 -4.14 14.52
CA ASP A 135 -1.69 -5.49 13.98
C ASP A 135 -1.50 -5.49 12.46
N VAL A 136 -1.03 -6.62 11.95
CA VAL A 136 -0.83 -6.83 10.51
C VAL A 136 -1.54 -8.12 10.11
N LEU A 137 -2.39 -8.04 9.09
CA LEU A 137 -3.05 -9.19 8.50
C LEU A 137 -2.45 -9.43 7.12
N PHE A 138 -1.92 -10.64 6.93
CA PHE A 138 -1.21 -10.99 5.71
C PHE A 138 -2.05 -11.98 4.89
N PHE A 139 -2.35 -11.61 3.65
CA PHE A 139 -3.14 -12.43 2.75
C PHE A 139 -2.26 -13.15 1.74
N HIS A 140 -2.66 -14.36 1.37
CA HIS A 140 -2.12 -15.02 0.21
C HIS A 140 -2.92 -14.60 -1.02
N ASN A 141 -2.24 -14.02 -1.99
CA ASN A 141 -2.85 -13.66 -3.26
C ASN A 141 -2.56 -14.78 -4.26
N SER A 142 -3.47 -15.72 -4.34
CA SER A 142 -3.30 -16.89 -5.19
C SER A 142 -4.14 -16.83 -6.46
#